data_b5390c2d86c9dd1b0509cc144be4210f
#
_entry.id   b5390c2d86c9dd1b0509cc144be4210f
#
_cell.length_a   1.000
_cell.length_b   1.000
_cell.length_c   1.000
_cell.angle_alpha   90.00
_cell.angle_beta   90.00
_cell.angle_gamma   90.00
#
_symmetry.space_group_name_H-M   'P 1'
#
loop_
_entity.id
_entity.type
_entity.pdbx_description
1 polymer ?
#
loop_
_entity_poly.entity_id
_entity_poly.type
_entity_poly.pdbx_seq_one_letter_code
_entity_poly.pdbx_strand_id
1 'polypeptide(L)'
;NKELGTAWRLANGNTLVVERGPKPRLLEITKDGKVAVEVPLRPETDNGHMQTRMARKLPNGNYLVPHLLAFKVKEYKPDGTVVNEIKTDLAELGGRAAENWPFTAIHLPNGNTVVNLTHGNKTVEFDHDGKVIWRVDNSHVAGRFADPCGGQRLPNGNTVISSYAQRNPGKVRVFEVNRKKEVVWELFHPSSNAHGIHVISTNGKPLSDASLK
;
A
#
# COMPACT_ATOMS: atom_id res chain seq x y z
N ASN A 1 -20.33 -6.47 -8.53
CA ASN A 1 -18.88 -6.53 -8.42
C ASN A 1 -18.40 -7.97 -8.19
N LYS A 2 -17.12 -8.24 -8.47
CA LYS A 2 -16.60 -9.61 -8.50
C LYS A 2 -15.65 -9.94 -7.36
N GLU A 3 -14.91 -8.96 -6.84
CA GLU A 3 -13.85 -9.19 -5.88
C GLU A 3 -13.76 -8.06 -4.84
N LEU A 4 -13.27 -8.38 -3.65
CA LEU A 4 -12.87 -7.41 -2.64
C LEU A 4 -11.38 -7.06 -2.81
N GLY A 5 -11.06 -5.78 -2.78
CA GLY A 5 -9.68 -5.27 -2.83
C GLY A 5 -9.10 -4.96 -1.46
N THR A 6 -9.95 -4.49 -0.56
CA THR A 6 -9.59 -4.09 0.81
C THR A 6 -10.77 -4.37 1.74
N ALA A 7 -10.49 -4.78 2.98
CA ALA A 7 -11.40 -4.70 4.10
C ALA A 7 -10.61 -4.22 5.31
N TRP A 8 -10.99 -3.09 5.90
CA TRP A 8 -10.25 -2.45 6.99
C TRP A 8 -11.17 -1.82 8.03
N ARG A 9 -10.95 -2.12 9.32
CA ARG A 9 -11.70 -1.52 10.41
C ARG A 9 -11.16 -0.10 10.69
N LEU A 10 -12.04 0.88 10.64
CA LEU A 10 -11.75 2.28 10.95
C LEU A 10 -11.89 2.55 12.45
N ALA A 11 -11.25 3.62 12.94
CA ALA A 11 -11.30 4.02 14.35
C ALA A 11 -12.72 4.36 14.84
N ASN A 12 -13.59 4.88 13.96
CA ASN A 12 -15.01 5.14 14.26
C ASN A 12 -15.86 3.87 14.33
N GLY A 13 -15.27 2.69 14.07
CA GLY A 13 -15.94 1.41 14.08
C GLY A 13 -16.62 1.02 12.77
N ASN A 14 -16.60 1.86 11.73
CA ASN A 14 -17.01 1.48 10.38
C ASN A 14 -15.98 0.53 9.74
N THR A 15 -16.39 -0.17 8.70
CA THR A 15 -15.48 -0.99 7.88
C THR A 15 -15.33 -0.35 6.52
N LEU A 16 -14.09 0.01 6.15
CA LEU A 16 -13.74 0.40 4.80
C LEU A 16 -13.64 -0.85 3.94
N VAL A 17 -14.33 -0.85 2.81
CA VAL A 17 -14.35 -1.95 1.83
C VAL A 17 -14.12 -1.39 0.44
N VAL A 18 -13.32 -2.08 -0.38
CA VAL A 18 -13.20 -1.77 -1.81
C VAL A 18 -13.70 -2.95 -2.61
N GLU A 19 -14.67 -2.72 -3.47
CA GLU A 19 -15.18 -3.66 -4.45
C GLU A 19 -14.56 -3.39 -5.83
N ARG A 20 -14.11 -4.45 -6.48
CA ARG A 20 -13.53 -4.46 -7.82
C ARG A 20 -14.46 -5.12 -8.83
N GLY A 21 -14.35 -4.78 -10.09
CA GLY A 21 -15.16 -5.34 -11.16
C GLY A 21 -15.76 -4.26 -12.05
N PRO A 22 -16.95 -4.50 -12.65
CA PRO A 22 -17.56 -3.57 -13.62
C PRO A 22 -17.94 -2.20 -13.06
N LYS A 23 -18.23 -2.13 -11.76
CA LYS A 23 -18.55 -0.89 -11.05
C LYS A 23 -17.69 -0.78 -9.79
N PRO A 24 -16.39 -0.49 -9.94
CA PRO A 24 -15.48 -0.44 -8.81
C PRO A 24 -15.85 0.73 -7.90
N ARG A 25 -15.89 0.46 -6.59
CA ARG A 25 -16.26 1.46 -5.59
C ARG A 25 -15.60 1.19 -4.24
N LEU A 26 -15.48 2.23 -3.46
CA LEU A 26 -15.09 2.18 -2.06
C LEU A 26 -16.34 2.46 -1.21
N LEU A 27 -16.50 1.68 -0.14
CA LEU A 27 -17.61 1.79 0.79
C LEU A 27 -17.09 1.97 2.21
N GLU A 28 -17.76 2.82 3.00
CA GLU A 28 -17.74 2.69 4.45
C GLU A 28 -19.05 2.06 4.91
N ILE A 29 -18.94 0.94 5.61
CA ILE A 29 -20.07 0.18 6.14
C ILE A 29 -20.08 0.35 7.65
N THR A 30 -21.21 0.77 8.20
CA THR A 30 -21.42 0.93 9.64
C THR A 30 -21.46 -0.42 10.36
N LYS A 31 -21.45 -0.42 11.70
CA LYS A 31 -21.53 -1.65 12.51
C LYS A 31 -22.84 -2.42 12.30
N ASP A 32 -23.91 -1.70 11.97
CA ASP A 32 -25.24 -2.26 11.69
C ASP A 32 -25.46 -2.58 10.19
N GLY A 33 -24.38 -2.60 9.40
CA GLY A 33 -24.38 -3.07 8.01
C GLY A 33 -24.87 -2.05 6.98
N LYS A 34 -25.11 -0.80 7.36
CA LYS A 34 -25.53 0.26 6.42
C LYS A 34 -24.34 0.90 5.71
N VAL A 35 -24.54 1.28 4.46
CA VAL A 35 -23.55 2.06 3.72
C VAL A 35 -23.62 3.52 4.19
N ALA A 36 -22.55 3.99 4.85
CA ALA A 36 -22.43 5.38 5.29
C ALA A 36 -21.79 6.27 4.21
N VAL A 37 -20.86 5.72 3.42
CA VAL A 37 -20.20 6.43 2.32
C VAL A 37 -20.03 5.46 1.15
N GLU A 38 -20.27 5.95 -0.05
CA GLU A 38 -19.97 5.26 -1.31
C GLU A 38 -19.19 6.19 -2.23
N VAL A 39 -18.00 5.75 -2.66
CA VAL A 39 -17.12 6.50 -3.57
C VAL A 39 -16.91 5.68 -4.84
N PRO A 40 -17.41 6.13 -6.00
CA PRO A 40 -17.11 5.46 -7.27
C PRO A 40 -15.63 5.63 -7.61
N LEU A 41 -14.95 4.52 -7.93
CA LEU A 41 -13.54 4.51 -8.25
C LEU A 41 -13.30 4.56 -9.76
N ARG A 42 -12.15 5.12 -10.16
CA ARG A 42 -11.72 5.27 -11.56
C ARG A 42 -10.37 4.58 -11.78
N PRO A 43 -10.33 3.24 -11.90
CA PRO A 43 -9.09 2.48 -12.01
C PRO A 43 -8.44 2.50 -13.40
N GLU A 44 -9.08 3.10 -14.40
CA GLU A 44 -8.59 3.21 -15.78
C GLU A 44 -8.31 1.84 -16.44
N THR A 45 -8.99 0.78 -15.99
CA THR A 45 -8.91 -0.59 -16.56
C THR A 45 -10.19 -1.37 -16.27
N ASP A 46 -10.61 -2.22 -17.22
CA ASP A 46 -11.73 -3.14 -17.08
C ASP A 46 -11.33 -4.49 -16.45
N ASN A 47 -10.01 -4.74 -16.30
CA ASN A 47 -9.52 -5.92 -15.60
C ASN A 47 -9.76 -5.79 -14.10
N GLY A 48 -10.88 -6.31 -13.60
CA GLY A 48 -11.30 -6.18 -12.20
C GLY A 48 -10.23 -6.63 -11.20
N HIS A 49 -9.50 -7.72 -11.52
CA HIS A 49 -8.41 -8.20 -10.66
C HIS A 49 -7.27 -7.19 -10.52
N MET A 50 -7.01 -6.40 -11.55
CA MET A 50 -5.89 -5.47 -11.63
C MET A 50 -6.29 -4.00 -11.38
N GLN A 51 -7.47 -3.75 -10.84
CA GLN A 51 -7.95 -2.39 -10.58
C GLN A 51 -7.26 -1.75 -9.38
N THR A 52 -7.52 -2.23 -8.19
CA THR A 52 -7.06 -1.60 -6.94
C THR A 52 -6.67 -2.63 -5.88
N ARG A 53 -5.91 -2.20 -4.88
CA ARG A 53 -5.54 -3.01 -3.71
C ARG A 53 -5.80 -2.24 -2.41
N MET A 54 -4.84 -2.12 -1.55
CA MET A 54 -4.95 -1.67 -0.16
C MET A 54 -5.28 -0.17 -0.04
N ALA A 55 -6.56 0.19 -0.19
CA ALA A 55 -7.05 1.54 0.08
C ALA A 55 -6.99 1.89 1.57
N ARG A 56 -6.85 3.17 1.87
CA ARG A 56 -6.81 3.72 3.25
C ARG A 56 -7.66 4.97 3.36
N LYS A 57 -8.24 5.20 4.54
CA LYS A 57 -8.84 6.49 4.91
C LYS A 57 -7.77 7.39 5.50
N LEU A 58 -7.72 8.63 5.05
CA LEU A 58 -6.79 9.64 5.54
C LEU A 58 -7.39 10.43 6.73
N PRO A 59 -6.54 11.08 7.56
CA PRO A 59 -7.02 11.91 8.67
C PRO A 59 -7.93 13.07 8.24
N ASN A 60 -7.75 13.60 7.02
CA ASN A 60 -8.59 14.65 6.44
C ASN A 60 -9.96 14.15 5.95
N GLY A 61 -10.26 12.86 6.10
CA GLY A 61 -11.49 12.22 5.68
C GLY A 61 -11.51 11.70 4.24
N ASN A 62 -10.48 11.99 3.44
CA ASN A 62 -10.32 11.49 2.08
C ASN A 62 -9.84 10.02 2.07
N TYR A 63 -9.77 9.43 0.90
CA TYR A 63 -9.35 8.05 0.69
C TYR A 63 -8.17 7.96 -0.26
N LEU A 64 -7.10 7.32 0.17
CA LEU A 64 -5.91 7.05 -0.65
C LEU A 64 -6.05 5.66 -1.27
N VAL A 65 -6.09 5.58 -2.60
CA VAL A 65 -6.39 4.36 -3.33
C VAL A 65 -5.32 4.06 -4.38
N PRO A 66 -4.55 2.97 -4.22
CA PRO A 66 -3.64 2.49 -5.26
C PRO A 66 -4.42 1.87 -6.43
N HIS A 67 -4.11 2.29 -7.66
CA HIS A 67 -4.65 1.76 -8.90
C HIS A 67 -3.54 1.10 -9.74
N LEU A 68 -3.54 -0.23 -9.83
CA LEU A 68 -2.42 -1.01 -10.35
C LEU A 68 -2.08 -0.65 -11.80
N LEU A 69 -2.98 -0.98 -12.74
CA LEU A 69 -2.73 -0.77 -14.17
C LEU A 69 -2.86 0.68 -14.61
N ALA A 70 -3.43 1.55 -13.79
CA ALA A 70 -3.36 3.00 -14.01
C ALA A 70 -1.98 3.57 -13.64
N PHE A 71 -1.15 2.80 -12.92
CA PHE A 71 0.15 3.27 -12.39
C PHE A 71 0.02 4.54 -11.56
N LYS A 72 -1.03 4.60 -10.72
CA LYS A 72 -1.35 5.79 -9.93
C LYS A 72 -1.78 5.42 -8.52
N VAL A 73 -1.43 6.27 -7.58
CA VAL A 73 -2.13 6.36 -6.30
C VAL A 73 -3.00 7.61 -6.35
N LYS A 74 -4.30 7.46 -6.13
CA LYS A 74 -5.26 8.57 -6.19
C LYS A 74 -5.81 8.88 -4.81
N GLU A 75 -5.98 10.17 -4.52
CA GLU A 75 -6.70 10.64 -3.35
C GLU A 75 -8.10 11.07 -3.77
N TYR A 76 -9.12 10.47 -3.16
CA TYR A 76 -10.54 10.74 -3.41
C TYR A 76 -11.17 11.44 -2.23
N LYS A 77 -11.98 12.47 -2.49
CA LYS A 77 -12.98 12.95 -1.51
C LYS A 77 -14.12 11.96 -1.36
N PRO A 78 -14.91 12.05 -0.27
CA PRO A 78 -16.11 11.23 -0.09
C PRO A 78 -17.15 11.34 -1.22
N ASP A 79 -17.16 12.44 -1.97
CA ASP A 79 -18.03 12.67 -3.13
C ASP A 79 -17.52 12.05 -4.44
N GLY A 80 -16.35 11.39 -4.42
CA GLY A 80 -15.70 10.78 -5.59
C GLY A 80 -14.82 11.72 -6.42
N THR A 81 -14.63 12.96 -5.98
CA THR A 81 -13.68 13.89 -6.62
C THR A 81 -12.25 13.44 -6.36
N VAL A 82 -11.45 13.28 -7.41
CA VAL A 82 -10.00 13.05 -7.30
C VAL A 82 -9.31 14.39 -7.06
N VAL A 83 -8.57 14.52 -5.97
CA VAL A 83 -7.90 15.76 -5.55
C VAL A 83 -6.38 15.69 -5.66
N ASN A 84 -5.80 14.49 -5.71
CA ASN A 84 -4.38 14.29 -5.95
C ASN A 84 -4.12 12.96 -6.67
N GLU A 85 -3.07 12.92 -7.50
CA GLU A 85 -2.59 11.72 -8.18
C GLU A 85 -1.06 11.64 -8.11
N ILE A 86 -0.53 10.55 -7.59
CA ILE A 86 0.90 10.21 -7.62
C ILE A 86 1.11 9.16 -8.72
N LYS A 87 1.91 9.48 -9.74
CA LYS A 87 2.28 8.54 -10.81
C LYS A 87 3.43 7.65 -10.36
N THR A 88 3.33 6.34 -10.68
CA THR A 88 4.36 5.36 -10.36
C THR A 88 5.15 4.86 -11.56
N ASP A 89 4.75 5.25 -12.79
CA ASP A 89 5.43 4.93 -14.05
C ASP A 89 6.46 6.00 -14.48
N LEU A 90 7.08 6.67 -13.51
CA LEU A 90 8.10 7.69 -13.77
C LEU A 90 9.33 7.09 -14.47
N ALA A 91 9.96 7.85 -15.38
CA ALA A 91 11.14 7.42 -16.11
C ALA A 91 12.30 7.01 -15.18
N GLU A 92 12.52 7.78 -14.09
CA GLU A 92 13.53 7.48 -13.07
C GLU A 92 13.28 6.18 -12.28
N LEU A 93 12.06 5.63 -12.33
CA LEU A 93 11.68 4.34 -11.76
C LEU A 93 11.68 3.21 -12.80
N GLY A 94 12.03 3.49 -14.06
CA GLY A 94 12.04 2.56 -15.17
C GLY A 94 10.81 2.61 -16.08
N GLY A 95 9.95 3.62 -15.91
CA GLY A 95 8.75 3.83 -16.71
C GLY A 95 7.72 2.69 -16.57
N ARG A 96 6.82 2.58 -17.54
CA ARG A 96 5.77 1.53 -17.55
C ARG A 96 6.34 0.11 -17.71
N ALA A 97 7.47 -0.03 -18.39
CA ALA A 97 8.12 -1.33 -18.61
C ALA A 97 8.63 -1.98 -17.31
N ALA A 98 8.84 -1.18 -16.25
CA ALA A 98 9.21 -1.69 -14.94
C ALA A 98 8.02 -2.24 -14.14
N GLU A 99 6.79 -2.16 -14.68
CA GLU A 99 5.56 -2.67 -14.04
C GLU A 99 5.40 -2.22 -12.58
N ASN A 100 5.64 -0.93 -12.35
CA ASN A 100 5.58 -0.30 -11.03
C ASN A 100 4.12 -0.16 -10.54
N TRP A 101 3.41 -1.28 -10.38
CA TRP A 101 2.03 -1.31 -9.97
C TRP A 101 1.90 -0.99 -8.47
N PRO A 102 1.23 0.11 -8.08
CA PRO A 102 1.08 0.46 -6.68
C PRO A 102 0.13 -0.50 -5.97
N PHE A 103 0.61 -1.16 -4.91
CA PHE A 103 -0.18 -2.13 -4.15
C PHE A 103 -0.67 -1.56 -2.81
N THR A 104 0.22 -0.97 -2.05
CA THR A 104 -0.06 -0.29 -0.78
C THR A 104 0.49 1.12 -0.84
N ALA A 105 -0.30 2.08 -0.37
CA ALA A 105 0.11 3.47 -0.21
C ALA A 105 -0.13 3.90 1.25
N ILE A 106 0.89 4.50 1.87
CA ILE A 106 0.89 4.92 3.27
C ILE A 106 1.18 6.41 3.33
N HIS A 107 0.20 7.19 3.72
CA HIS A 107 0.39 8.63 3.93
C HIS A 107 1.14 8.89 5.23
N LEU A 108 2.17 9.71 5.17
CA LEU A 108 3.02 10.05 6.30
C LEU A 108 2.62 11.41 6.91
N PRO A 109 2.92 11.67 8.21
CA PRO A 109 2.60 12.94 8.86
C PRO A 109 3.26 14.18 8.22
N ASN A 110 4.37 13.99 7.50
CA ASN A 110 5.06 15.06 6.79
C ASN A 110 4.46 15.37 5.40
N GLY A 111 3.34 14.72 5.04
CA GLY A 111 2.69 14.88 3.73
C GLY A 111 3.20 13.94 2.63
N ASN A 112 4.30 13.23 2.85
CA ASN A 112 4.81 12.26 1.89
C ASN A 112 3.95 10.99 1.84
N THR A 113 4.10 10.20 0.78
CA THR A 113 3.42 8.91 0.62
C THR A 113 4.43 7.80 0.30
N VAL A 114 4.46 6.75 1.12
CA VAL A 114 5.24 5.53 0.85
C VAL A 114 4.39 4.56 0.06
N VAL A 115 4.91 4.06 -1.06
CA VAL A 115 4.19 3.14 -1.96
C VAL A 115 5.02 1.89 -2.21
N ASN A 116 4.41 0.72 -2.01
CA ASN A 116 4.97 -0.54 -2.48
C ASN A 116 4.56 -0.78 -3.94
N LEU A 117 5.56 -0.94 -4.82
CA LEU A 117 5.40 -1.17 -6.25
C LEU A 117 5.64 -2.66 -6.53
N THR A 118 4.52 -3.41 -6.64
CA THR A 118 4.58 -4.88 -6.54
C THR A 118 5.44 -5.53 -7.61
N HIS A 119 5.10 -5.59 -8.86
CA HIS A 119 5.97 -6.16 -9.90
C HIS A 119 7.29 -5.41 -10.08
N GLY A 120 7.28 -4.10 -9.85
CA GLY A 120 8.48 -3.26 -9.90
C GLY A 120 9.53 -3.57 -8.83
N ASN A 121 9.21 -4.42 -7.85
CA ASN A 121 10.11 -4.90 -6.80
C ASN A 121 10.84 -3.77 -6.06
N LYS A 122 10.11 -2.76 -5.65
CA LYS A 122 10.63 -1.61 -4.91
C LYS A 122 9.59 -0.98 -3.98
N THR A 123 10.07 -0.25 -2.99
CA THR A 123 9.30 0.67 -2.17
C THR A 123 9.80 2.07 -2.39
N VAL A 124 8.90 3.01 -2.64
CA VAL A 124 9.22 4.39 -2.99
C VAL A 124 8.47 5.35 -2.07
N GLU A 125 9.14 6.37 -1.59
CA GLU A 125 8.53 7.51 -0.91
C GLU A 125 8.46 8.68 -1.87
N PHE A 126 7.26 9.20 -2.07
CA PHE A 126 6.97 10.38 -2.88
C PHE A 126 6.61 11.56 -1.98
N ASP A 127 6.97 12.76 -2.38
CA ASP A 127 6.41 13.97 -1.77
C ASP A 127 4.98 14.23 -2.26
N HIS A 128 4.38 15.33 -1.79
CA HIS A 128 3.03 15.72 -2.17
C HIS A 128 2.87 15.96 -3.69
N ASP A 129 3.92 16.41 -4.36
CA ASP A 129 3.92 16.70 -5.79
C ASP A 129 4.25 15.47 -6.65
N GLY A 130 4.44 14.31 -6.02
CA GLY A 130 4.74 13.05 -6.69
C GLY A 130 6.20 12.88 -7.09
N LYS A 131 7.13 13.68 -6.55
CA LYS A 131 8.56 13.52 -6.74
C LYS A 131 9.12 12.42 -5.85
N VAL A 132 10.03 11.61 -6.37
CA VAL A 132 10.73 10.56 -5.59
C VAL A 132 11.69 11.19 -4.59
N ILE A 133 11.43 10.95 -3.30
CA ILE A 133 12.27 11.43 -2.18
C ILE A 133 13.20 10.33 -1.66
N TRP A 134 12.76 9.08 -1.73
CA TRP A 134 13.53 7.92 -1.30
C TRP A 134 13.01 6.68 -2.00
N ARG A 135 13.90 5.74 -2.31
CA ARG A 135 13.53 4.42 -2.82
C ARG A 135 14.46 3.35 -2.31
N VAL A 136 13.94 2.14 -2.19
CA VAL A 136 14.70 0.90 -1.94
C VAL A 136 14.21 -0.18 -2.90
N ASP A 137 15.13 -0.95 -3.45
CA ASP A 137 14.89 -2.04 -4.38
C ASP A 137 15.94 -3.14 -4.19
N ASN A 138 15.91 -4.18 -5.03
CA ASN A 138 16.81 -5.34 -4.93
C ASN A 138 18.29 -5.01 -5.13
N SER A 139 18.65 -3.87 -5.70
CA SER A 139 20.04 -3.42 -5.79
C SER A 139 20.64 -3.01 -4.43
N HIS A 140 19.74 -2.61 -3.51
CA HIS A 140 20.09 -2.20 -2.15
C HIS A 140 20.03 -3.37 -1.15
N VAL A 141 19.07 -4.29 -1.33
CA VAL A 141 18.72 -5.30 -0.32
C VAL A 141 18.82 -6.75 -0.82
N ALA A 142 19.67 -6.99 -1.81
CA ALA A 142 20.10 -8.31 -2.26
C ALA A 142 18.95 -9.35 -2.44
N GLY A 143 17.96 -9.02 -3.30
CA GLY A 143 16.91 -9.96 -3.72
C GLY A 143 15.82 -10.22 -2.67
N ARG A 144 15.64 -9.34 -1.69
CA ARG A 144 14.57 -9.47 -0.67
C ARG A 144 13.19 -9.09 -1.19
N PHE A 145 13.14 -8.26 -2.21
CA PHE A 145 11.89 -7.94 -2.89
C PHE A 145 11.48 -9.07 -3.83
N ALA A 146 10.24 -9.54 -3.67
CA ALA A 146 9.52 -10.34 -4.63
C ALA A 146 8.03 -10.01 -4.48
N ASP A 147 7.51 -9.18 -5.36
CA ASP A 147 6.15 -8.63 -5.32
C ASP A 147 5.81 -8.02 -3.94
N PRO A 148 6.38 -6.88 -3.55
CA PRO A 148 6.06 -6.23 -2.28
C PRO A 148 4.59 -5.81 -2.25
N CYS A 149 3.86 -6.27 -1.22
CA CYS A 149 2.44 -6.02 -1.05
C CYS A 149 2.15 -5.17 0.19
N GLY A 150 2.30 -5.75 1.38
CA GLY A 150 2.08 -5.05 2.65
C GLY A 150 3.25 -4.18 3.06
N GLY A 151 2.95 -3.11 3.78
CA GLY A 151 3.97 -2.21 4.31
C GLY A 151 3.50 -1.48 5.56
N GLN A 152 4.45 -1.05 6.38
CA GLN A 152 4.22 -0.20 7.54
C GLN A 152 5.43 0.69 7.79
N ARG A 153 5.22 1.99 7.98
CA ARG A 153 6.26 2.90 8.46
C ARG A 153 6.26 2.87 9.99
N LEU A 154 7.41 2.60 10.58
CA LEU A 154 7.59 2.59 12.03
C LEU A 154 7.94 3.98 12.58
N PRO A 155 7.71 4.23 13.89
CA PRO A 155 8.04 5.52 14.53
C PRO A 155 9.54 5.90 14.46
N ASN A 156 10.44 4.91 14.36
CA ASN A 156 11.88 5.13 14.19
C ASN A 156 12.27 5.52 12.75
N GLY A 157 11.30 5.64 11.84
CA GLY A 157 11.52 5.96 10.43
C GLY A 157 11.80 4.77 9.54
N ASN A 158 11.96 3.56 10.07
CA ASN A 158 12.16 2.34 9.28
C ASN A 158 10.86 1.92 8.58
N THR A 159 10.99 1.13 7.54
CA THR A 159 9.85 0.59 6.79
C THR A 159 9.88 -0.93 6.84
N VAL A 160 8.79 -1.53 7.30
CA VAL A 160 8.59 -2.99 7.21
C VAL A 160 7.84 -3.29 5.92
N ILE A 161 8.30 -4.30 5.18
CA ILE A 161 7.83 -4.64 3.84
C ILE A 161 7.60 -6.15 3.76
N SER A 162 6.46 -6.58 3.21
CA SER A 162 6.20 -7.98 2.91
C SER A 162 6.50 -8.30 1.45
N SER A 163 7.19 -9.43 1.22
CA SER A 163 7.52 -9.98 -0.10
C SER A 163 6.60 -11.15 -0.43
N TYR A 164 5.49 -10.87 -1.12
CA TYR A 164 4.43 -11.83 -1.39
C TYR A 164 4.89 -13.05 -2.21
N ALA A 165 5.67 -12.84 -3.27
CA ALA A 165 6.07 -13.90 -4.19
C ALA A 165 7.31 -14.70 -3.76
N GLN A 166 7.88 -14.43 -2.59
CA GLN A 166 8.97 -15.24 -2.03
C GLN A 166 8.46 -16.61 -1.58
N ARG A 167 8.41 -17.55 -2.51
CA ARG A 167 7.81 -18.89 -2.27
C ARG A 167 8.82 -19.94 -1.79
N ASN A 168 10.11 -19.72 -1.99
CA ASN A 168 11.13 -20.70 -1.61
C ASN A 168 11.32 -20.74 -0.09
N PRO A 169 11.37 -21.94 0.53
CA PRO A 169 11.77 -22.06 1.93
C PRO A 169 13.14 -21.39 2.17
N GLY A 170 13.29 -20.72 3.28
CA GLY A 170 14.54 -19.99 3.62
C GLY A 170 14.69 -18.63 2.95
N LYS A 171 13.72 -18.16 2.16
CA LYS A 171 13.69 -16.78 1.68
C LYS A 171 12.92 -15.86 2.62
N VAL A 172 13.34 -14.61 2.65
CA VAL A 172 12.73 -13.56 3.47
C VAL A 172 11.29 -13.31 3.05
N ARG A 173 10.36 -13.36 4.00
CA ARG A 173 8.93 -13.06 3.78
C ARG A 173 8.58 -11.63 4.14
N VAL A 174 9.18 -11.14 5.21
CA VAL A 174 9.03 -9.78 5.69
C VAL A 174 10.41 -9.28 6.11
N PHE A 175 10.71 -8.05 5.79
CA PHE A 175 11.95 -7.42 6.23
C PHE A 175 11.72 -5.97 6.62
N GLU A 176 12.56 -5.47 7.51
CA GLU A 176 12.62 -4.07 7.92
C GLU A 176 13.86 -3.42 7.32
N VAL A 177 13.69 -2.25 6.73
CA VAL A 177 14.75 -1.46 6.12
C VAL A 177 14.78 -0.06 6.74
N ASN A 178 15.98 0.42 7.05
CA ASN A 178 16.18 1.77 7.56
C ASN A 178 16.27 2.82 6.43
N ARG A 179 16.39 4.11 6.79
CA ARG A 179 16.51 5.21 5.82
C ARG A 179 17.80 5.16 4.99
N LYS A 180 18.83 4.47 5.47
CA LYS A 180 20.09 4.22 4.74
C LYS A 180 19.98 3.05 3.77
N LYS A 181 18.78 2.41 3.68
CA LYS A 181 18.51 1.24 2.84
C LYS A 181 19.20 -0.04 3.30
N GLU A 182 19.54 -0.11 4.57
CA GLU A 182 20.12 -1.30 5.21
C GLU A 182 18.99 -2.14 5.79
N VAL A 183 19.05 -3.46 5.59
CA VAL A 183 18.13 -4.41 6.23
C VAL A 183 18.54 -4.55 7.69
N VAL A 184 17.61 -4.28 8.60
CA VAL A 184 17.85 -4.30 10.05
C VAL A 184 17.09 -5.42 10.76
N TRP A 185 16.11 -6.04 10.11
CA TRP A 185 15.39 -7.20 10.61
C TRP A 185 14.76 -8.00 9.46
N GLU A 186 14.65 -9.31 9.66
CA GLU A 186 14.08 -10.23 8.67
C GLU A 186 13.26 -11.33 9.32
N LEU A 187 12.17 -11.72 8.67
CA LEU A 187 11.36 -12.88 9.01
C LEU A 187 11.42 -13.91 7.89
N PHE A 188 11.89 -15.09 8.23
CA PHE A 188 11.86 -16.27 7.39
C PHE A 188 10.71 -17.16 7.84
N HIS A 189 9.80 -17.49 6.96
CA HIS A 189 8.67 -18.37 7.27
C HIS A 189 8.48 -19.41 6.17
N PRO A 190 8.39 -20.71 6.50
CA PRO A 190 8.32 -21.79 5.51
C PRO A 190 7.00 -21.82 4.73
N SER A 191 5.90 -21.31 5.31
CA SER A 191 4.58 -21.38 4.71
C SER A 191 4.13 -20.02 4.19
N SER A 192 3.44 -20.05 3.06
CA SER A 192 2.59 -19.02 2.49
C SER A 192 3.19 -17.64 2.16
N ASN A 193 2.51 -16.96 1.31
CA ASN A 193 2.80 -15.62 0.82
C ASN A 193 2.43 -14.57 1.88
N ALA A 194 3.34 -13.69 2.23
CA ALA A 194 3.08 -12.58 3.14
C ALA A 194 2.43 -11.42 2.35
N HIS A 195 1.09 -11.34 2.38
CA HIS A 195 0.33 -10.35 1.63
C HIS A 195 0.16 -9.04 2.40
N GLY A 196 -0.15 -9.12 3.69
CA GLY A 196 -0.30 -7.98 4.59
C GLY A 196 0.51 -8.19 5.86
N ILE A 197 0.89 -7.11 6.50
CA ILE A 197 1.60 -7.09 7.78
C ILE A 197 1.00 -6.06 8.72
N HIS A 198 1.13 -6.34 10.00
CA HIS A 198 0.80 -5.40 11.06
C HIS A 198 1.78 -5.60 12.22
N VAL A 199 2.70 -4.68 12.38
CA VAL A 199 3.61 -4.64 13.53
C VAL A 199 2.86 -4.00 14.70
N ILE A 200 2.64 -4.75 15.76
CA ILE A 200 1.87 -4.32 16.93
C ILE A 200 2.76 -3.84 18.07
N SER A 201 4.03 -4.26 18.07
CA SER A 201 5.02 -3.82 19.06
C SER A 201 6.43 -3.88 18.48
N THR A 202 7.34 -3.08 19.03
CA THR A 202 8.77 -3.14 18.75
C THR A 202 9.53 -3.20 20.08
N ASN A 203 10.46 -4.15 20.21
CA ASN A 203 11.25 -4.36 21.45
C ASN A 203 10.36 -4.43 22.72
N GLY A 204 9.23 -5.14 22.61
CA GLY A 204 8.26 -5.31 23.71
C GLY A 204 7.40 -4.08 24.04
N LYS A 205 7.55 -2.97 23.31
CA LYS A 205 6.74 -1.76 23.48
C LYS A 205 5.63 -1.74 22.44
N PRO A 206 4.35 -1.67 22.82
CA PRO A 206 3.25 -1.54 21.87
C PRO A 206 3.41 -0.31 20.98
N LEU A 207 3.08 -0.45 19.70
CA LEU A 207 2.92 0.69 18.81
C LEU A 207 1.52 1.28 19.03
N SER A 208 1.42 2.61 18.98
CA SER A 208 0.13 3.28 19.03
C SER A 208 -0.70 2.92 17.78
N ASP A 209 -2.03 3.00 17.89
CA ASP A 209 -2.94 2.80 16.75
C ASP A 209 -2.70 3.78 15.59
N ALA A 210 -1.94 4.84 15.83
CA ALA A 210 -1.47 5.80 14.82
C ALA A 210 -0.27 5.28 14.00
N SER A 211 0.16 4.03 14.16
CA SER A 211 1.22 3.46 13.31
C SER A 211 0.77 3.43 11.85
N LEU A 212 1.59 3.99 10.98
CA LEU A 212 1.28 4.22 9.57
C LEU A 212 1.36 2.90 8.78
N LYS A 213 0.21 2.46 8.28
CA LYS A 213 0.01 1.19 7.56
C LYS A 213 -0.70 1.43 6.24
#